data_6a69b61c6af8788e8d1ec6b7010fdbb5
#
_entry.id   6a69b61c6af8788e8d1ec6b7010fdbb5
#
_cell.length_a   1.000
_cell.length_b   1.000
_cell.length_c   1.000
_cell.angle_alpha   90.00
_cell.angle_beta   90.00
_cell.angle_gamma   90.00
#
_symmetry.space_group_name_H-M   'P 1'
#
loop_
_entity.id
_entity.type
_entity.pdbx_description
1 polymer ?
#
loop_
_entity_poly.entity_id
_entity_poly.type
_entity_poly.pdbx_seq_one_letter_code
_entity_poly.pdbx_strand_id
1 'polypeptide(L)'
;MTKYKLIIACIIFLTVNINELLAHCQVPCGIYNDAARIVQMEEDIATIKKAMTKISDLAGRTDPQSLNQISRWVTTKEAHAQNVQETILNYFLAQRIKEKQKGDEGRQKYVDQTLLLHQLIVVTMKCKQTVDQSRCDAALKIVQNFTNSYFDDHGIDHIKSLKKG
;
A
#
# COMPACT_ATOMS: atom_id res chain seq x y z
N MET A 1 20.91 51.80 27.44
CA MET A 1 21.77 50.74 26.86
C MET A 1 21.30 49.32 27.17
N THR A 2 20.70 49.02 28.30
CA THR A 2 20.29 47.66 28.73
C THR A 2 19.12 47.07 27.94
N LYS A 3 18.12 47.90 27.60
CA LYS A 3 16.91 47.43 26.86
C LYS A 3 17.22 46.94 25.44
N TYR A 4 18.10 47.60 24.71
CA TYR A 4 18.50 47.16 23.36
C TYR A 4 19.34 45.86 23.37
N LYS A 5 20.14 45.67 24.39
CA LYS A 5 20.94 44.43 24.58
C LYS A 5 20.00 43.23 24.80
N LEU A 6 18.90 43.41 25.54
CA LEU A 6 17.90 42.37 25.78
C LEU A 6 17.14 42.01 24.51
N ILE A 7 16.75 43.01 23.72
CA ILE A 7 16.05 42.80 22.44
C ILE A 7 16.96 42.06 21.44
N ILE A 8 18.22 42.45 21.33
CA ILE A 8 19.20 41.80 20.45
C ILE A 8 19.41 40.34 20.90
N ALA A 9 19.53 40.09 22.21
CA ALA A 9 19.65 38.72 22.74
C ALA A 9 18.45 37.85 22.44
N CYS A 10 17.21 38.39 22.55
CA CYS A 10 15.97 37.68 22.17
C CYS A 10 15.90 37.37 20.67
N ILE A 11 16.33 38.31 19.82
CA ILE A 11 16.35 38.08 18.36
C ILE A 11 17.37 37.00 18.01
N ILE A 12 18.56 37.02 18.60
CA ILE A 12 19.56 35.97 18.36
C ILE A 12 19.09 34.61 18.87
N PHE A 13 18.41 34.55 20.01
CA PHE A 13 17.84 33.29 20.54
C PHE A 13 16.74 32.71 19.65
N LEU A 14 15.92 33.56 19.02
CA LEU A 14 14.89 33.15 18.07
C LEU A 14 15.47 32.65 16.74
N THR A 15 16.65 33.13 16.32
CA THR A 15 17.29 32.74 15.05
C THR A 15 18.13 31.46 15.14
N VAL A 16 18.63 31.12 16.36
CA VAL A 16 19.50 29.95 16.56
C VAL A 16 18.77 28.62 16.69
N ASN A 17 17.42 28.62 16.85
CA ASN A 17 16.64 27.42 17.03
C ASN A 17 15.86 26.97 15.76
N ILE A 18 16.29 27.35 14.58
CA ILE A 18 15.79 26.72 13.35
C ILE A 18 16.59 25.41 13.15
N ASN A 19 16.39 24.46 14.04
CA ASN A 19 16.62 23.08 13.67
C ASN A 19 15.64 22.79 12.55
N GLU A 20 16.13 22.44 11.37
CA GLU A 20 15.29 21.85 10.33
C GLU A 20 14.58 20.65 10.96
N LEU A 21 13.30 20.81 11.28
CA LEU A 21 12.42 19.72 11.62
C LEU A 21 12.30 18.87 10.35
N LEU A 22 13.21 17.89 10.22
CA LEU A 22 13.10 16.83 9.21
C LEU A 22 11.87 15.98 9.58
N ALA A 23 10.68 16.51 9.29
CA ALA A 23 9.45 15.76 9.43
C ALA A 23 9.45 14.65 8.39
N HIS A 24 9.22 13.42 8.82
CA HIS A 24 9.00 12.31 7.91
C HIS A 24 7.72 12.56 7.11
N CYS A 25 7.82 12.59 5.78
CA CYS A 25 6.67 12.82 4.90
C CYS A 25 5.77 11.58 4.79
N GLN A 26 6.28 10.37 5.07
CA GLN A 26 5.53 9.12 4.99
C GLN A 26 6.17 8.04 5.86
N VAL A 27 5.35 7.27 6.61
CA VAL A 27 5.82 6.13 7.41
C VAL A 27 5.63 4.83 6.61
N PRO A 28 6.57 3.89 6.60
CA PRO A 28 7.91 3.91 7.24
C PRO A 28 8.91 4.71 6.40
N CYS A 29 9.68 5.58 7.05
CA CYS A 29 10.72 6.35 6.38
C CYS A 29 12.10 5.71 6.63
N GLY A 30 12.70 5.14 5.58
CA GLY A 30 14.02 4.49 5.65
C GLY A 30 14.05 3.09 6.28
N ILE A 31 12.93 2.56 6.77
CA ILE A 31 12.82 1.19 7.31
C ILE A 31 11.89 0.41 6.41
N TYR A 32 12.46 -0.41 5.51
CA TYR A 32 11.69 -1.09 4.47
C TYR A 32 11.78 -2.60 4.59
N ASN A 33 10.63 -3.28 4.39
CA ASN A 33 10.56 -4.72 4.17
C ASN A 33 9.62 -4.97 2.97
N ASP A 34 10.18 -4.84 1.77
CA ASP A 34 9.43 -4.92 0.52
C ASP A 34 8.77 -6.30 0.33
N ALA A 35 9.48 -7.38 0.69
CA ALA A 35 8.98 -8.75 0.59
C ALA A 35 7.76 -8.97 1.49
N ALA A 36 7.78 -8.49 2.72
CA ALA A 36 6.63 -8.59 3.64
C ALA A 36 5.42 -7.82 3.12
N ARG A 37 5.62 -6.68 2.41
CA ARG A 37 4.51 -5.92 1.81
C ARG A 37 3.86 -6.67 0.66
N ILE A 38 4.63 -7.42 -0.13
CA ILE A 38 4.06 -8.29 -1.17
C ILE A 38 3.21 -9.39 -0.54
N VAL A 39 3.74 -10.11 0.47
CA VAL A 39 3.00 -11.17 1.18
C VAL A 39 1.71 -10.60 1.79
N GLN A 40 1.78 -9.45 2.44
CA GLN A 40 0.61 -8.80 3.02
C GLN A 40 -0.47 -8.47 1.98
N MET A 41 -0.09 -7.93 0.81
CA MET A 41 -1.06 -7.66 -0.26
C MET A 41 -1.71 -8.94 -0.80
N GLU A 42 -0.96 -10.04 -0.91
CA GLU A 42 -1.53 -11.33 -1.33
C GLU A 42 -2.50 -11.90 -0.29
N GLU A 43 -2.20 -11.77 1.01
CA GLU A 43 -3.09 -12.15 2.12
C GLU A 43 -4.37 -11.30 2.13
N ASP A 44 -4.24 -9.99 1.94
CA ASP A 44 -5.37 -9.08 1.82
C ASP A 44 -6.29 -9.49 0.64
N ILE A 45 -5.72 -9.79 -0.53
CA ILE A 45 -6.48 -10.23 -1.70
C ILE A 45 -7.16 -11.59 -1.45
N ALA A 46 -6.49 -12.52 -0.78
CA ALA A 46 -7.08 -13.81 -0.39
C ALA A 46 -8.26 -13.62 0.58
N THR A 47 -8.14 -12.68 1.51
CA THR A 47 -9.22 -12.32 2.44
C THR A 47 -10.39 -11.66 1.72
N ILE A 48 -10.14 -10.79 0.75
CA ILE A 48 -11.18 -10.22 -0.13
C ILE A 48 -11.94 -11.35 -0.85
N LYS A 49 -11.22 -12.29 -1.45
CA LYS A 49 -11.81 -13.44 -2.16
C LYS A 49 -12.67 -14.29 -1.23
N LYS A 50 -12.18 -14.59 -0.02
CA LYS A 50 -12.95 -15.29 1.02
C LYS A 50 -14.22 -14.53 1.41
N ALA A 51 -14.12 -13.21 1.59
CA ALA A 51 -15.28 -12.39 1.92
C ALA A 51 -16.33 -12.41 0.81
N MET A 52 -15.92 -12.34 -0.47
CA MET A 52 -16.83 -12.49 -1.64
C MET A 52 -17.56 -13.83 -1.62
N THR A 53 -16.84 -14.94 -1.34
CA THR A 53 -17.45 -16.27 -1.18
C THR A 53 -18.52 -16.25 -0.09
N LYS A 54 -18.18 -15.71 1.10
CA LYS A 54 -19.11 -15.68 2.25
C LYS A 54 -20.34 -14.81 2.00
N ILE A 55 -20.19 -13.71 1.29
CA ILE A 55 -21.32 -12.87 0.88
C ILE A 55 -22.23 -13.65 -0.08
N SER A 56 -21.65 -14.36 -1.05
CA SER A 56 -22.42 -15.18 -2.00
C SER A 56 -23.12 -16.37 -1.35
N ASP A 57 -22.46 -17.06 -0.41
CA ASP A 57 -23.05 -18.18 0.37
C ASP A 57 -24.27 -17.76 1.19
N LEU A 58 -24.34 -16.49 1.60
CA LEU A 58 -25.41 -15.92 2.40
C LEU A 58 -26.47 -15.18 1.56
N ALA A 59 -26.28 -15.09 0.24
CA ALA A 59 -27.19 -14.36 -0.63
C ALA A 59 -28.61 -14.92 -0.56
N GLY A 60 -29.60 -14.01 -0.47
CA GLY A 60 -31.02 -14.38 -0.37
C GLY A 60 -31.49 -14.75 1.04
N ARG A 61 -30.61 -14.86 2.04
CA ARG A 61 -31.00 -15.06 3.44
C ARG A 61 -31.43 -13.75 4.06
N THR A 62 -32.54 -13.77 4.82
CA THR A 62 -33.16 -12.59 5.43
C THR A 62 -33.21 -12.64 6.96
N ASP A 63 -32.74 -13.72 7.55
CA ASP A 63 -32.67 -13.83 9.02
C ASP A 63 -31.62 -12.82 9.58
N PRO A 64 -31.84 -12.31 10.81
CA PRO A 64 -30.97 -11.29 11.40
C PRO A 64 -29.49 -11.70 11.49
N GLN A 65 -29.20 -12.97 11.72
CA GLN A 65 -27.83 -13.47 11.83
C GLN A 65 -27.13 -13.43 10.47
N SER A 66 -27.78 -13.86 9.41
CA SER A 66 -27.24 -13.83 8.06
C SER A 66 -27.00 -12.40 7.58
N LEU A 67 -27.93 -11.48 7.83
CA LEU A 67 -27.76 -10.06 7.51
C LEU A 67 -26.57 -9.44 8.24
N ASN A 68 -26.43 -9.73 9.53
CA ASN A 68 -25.27 -9.30 10.32
C ASN A 68 -23.96 -9.84 9.73
N GLN A 69 -23.90 -11.12 9.35
CA GLN A 69 -22.70 -11.70 8.75
C GLN A 69 -22.37 -11.10 7.38
N ILE A 70 -23.37 -10.88 6.52
CA ILE A 70 -23.17 -10.19 5.23
C ILE A 70 -22.53 -8.81 5.45
N SER A 71 -23.08 -8.00 6.34
CA SER A 71 -22.54 -6.67 6.66
C SER A 71 -21.08 -6.73 7.09
N ARG A 72 -20.73 -7.68 7.97
CA ARG A 72 -19.36 -7.86 8.44
C ARG A 72 -18.41 -8.27 7.31
N TRP A 73 -18.81 -9.19 6.43
CA TRP A 73 -17.99 -9.62 5.29
C TRP A 73 -17.82 -8.51 4.24
N VAL A 74 -18.85 -7.67 4.03
CA VAL A 74 -18.73 -6.47 3.19
C VAL A 74 -17.68 -5.53 3.78
N THR A 75 -17.77 -5.21 5.07
CA THR A 75 -16.78 -4.35 5.75
C THR A 75 -15.36 -4.92 5.67
N THR A 76 -15.21 -6.22 5.88
CA THR A 76 -13.90 -6.91 5.75
C THR A 76 -13.36 -6.77 4.33
N LYS A 77 -14.18 -7.04 3.32
CA LYS A 77 -13.81 -6.90 1.91
C LYS A 77 -13.32 -5.48 1.58
N GLU A 78 -14.06 -4.46 2.02
CA GLU A 78 -13.72 -3.06 1.81
C GLU A 78 -12.39 -2.68 2.50
N ALA A 79 -12.21 -3.08 3.77
CA ALA A 79 -11.01 -2.77 4.55
C ALA A 79 -9.75 -3.39 3.92
N HIS A 80 -9.79 -4.67 3.55
CA HIS A 80 -8.63 -5.34 2.94
C HIS A 80 -8.32 -4.80 1.55
N ALA A 81 -9.31 -4.41 0.75
CA ALA A 81 -9.07 -3.74 -0.52
C ALA A 81 -8.44 -2.35 -0.31
N GLN A 82 -8.84 -1.63 0.74
CA GLN A 82 -8.21 -0.37 1.13
C GLN A 82 -6.76 -0.55 1.54
N ASN A 83 -6.44 -1.58 2.34
CA ASN A 83 -5.06 -1.87 2.77
C ASN A 83 -4.12 -2.09 1.57
N VAL A 84 -4.57 -2.84 0.56
CA VAL A 84 -3.80 -3.02 -0.68
C VAL A 84 -3.53 -1.66 -1.34
N GLN A 85 -4.55 -0.81 -1.51
CA GLN A 85 -4.40 0.50 -2.12
C GLN A 85 -3.44 1.41 -1.33
N GLU A 86 -3.55 1.42 -0.02
CA GLU A 86 -2.67 2.21 0.86
C GLU A 86 -1.21 1.72 0.81
N THR A 87 -1.00 0.41 0.77
CA THR A 87 0.35 -0.16 0.60
C THR A 87 0.95 0.28 -0.74
N ILE A 88 0.18 0.26 -1.82
CA ILE A 88 0.65 0.73 -3.12
C ILE A 88 1.00 2.22 -3.08
N LEU A 89 0.09 3.06 -2.60
CA LEU A 89 0.24 4.51 -2.64
C LEU A 89 1.35 4.98 -1.69
N ASN A 90 1.26 4.57 -0.42
CA ASN A 90 2.09 5.12 0.65
C ASN A 90 3.45 4.45 0.76
N TYR A 91 3.56 3.18 0.39
CA TYR A 91 4.81 2.44 0.48
C TYR A 91 5.53 2.37 -0.87
N PHE A 92 4.91 1.76 -1.89
CA PHE A 92 5.61 1.56 -3.17
C PHE A 92 5.74 2.85 -3.97
N LEU A 93 4.63 3.51 -4.33
CA LEU A 93 4.68 4.68 -5.20
C LEU A 93 5.36 5.88 -4.54
N ALA A 94 5.05 6.15 -3.26
CA ALA A 94 5.62 7.31 -2.58
C ALA A 94 7.09 7.15 -2.18
N GLN A 95 7.56 5.90 -1.91
CA GLN A 95 8.86 5.71 -1.29
C GLN A 95 9.81 4.78 -2.05
N ARG A 96 9.29 3.73 -2.72
CA ARG A 96 10.13 2.68 -3.31
C ARG A 96 10.33 2.83 -4.82
N ILE A 97 9.33 3.28 -5.55
CA ILE A 97 9.43 3.52 -6.99
C ILE A 97 10.00 4.91 -7.22
N LYS A 98 11.28 4.97 -7.55
CA LYS A 98 11.97 6.25 -7.77
C LYS A 98 11.66 6.80 -9.16
N GLU A 99 11.23 8.06 -9.19
CA GLU A 99 10.95 8.77 -10.44
C GLU A 99 12.18 8.77 -11.36
N LYS A 100 11.90 8.61 -12.66
CA LYS A 100 12.89 8.67 -13.74
C LYS A 100 12.38 9.61 -14.84
N GLN A 101 13.21 10.54 -15.27
CA GLN A 101 12.88 11.47 -16.35
C GLN A 101 13.01 10.79 -17.73
N LYS A 102 12.44 11.44 -18.76
CA LYS A 102 12.60 10.98 -20.13
C LYS A 102 14.08 11.02 -20.53
N GLY A 103 14.61 9.85 -20.95
CA GLY A 103 16.02 9.69 -21.31
C GLY A 103 16.88 9.08 -20.20
N ASP A 104 16.39 8.98 -18.96
CA ASP A 104 17.13 8.33 -17.87
C ASP A 104 17.24 6.83 -18.08
N GLU A 105 18.36 6.26 -17.67
CA GLU A 105 18.51 4.82 -17.56
C GLU A 105 17.47 4.23 -16.60
N GLY A 106 16.83 3.14 -17.02
CA GLY A 106 15.78 2.47 -16.24
C GLY A 106 14.41 3.14 -16.33
N ARG A 107 14.21 4.17 -17.19
CA ARG A 107 12.92 4.83 -17.39
C ARG A 107 11.81 3.83 -17.75
N GLN A 108 12.08 2.87 -18.62
CA GLN A 108 11.07 1.88 -19.03
C GLN A 108 10.63 1.02 -17.83
N LYS A 109 11.56 0.53 -17.03
CA LYS A 109 11.26 -0.22 -15.81
C LYS A 109 10.40 0.58 -14.84
N TYR A 110 10.73 1.86 -14.64
CA TYR A 110 9.92 2.78 -13.82
C TYR A 110 8.48 2.90 -14.33
N VAL A 111 8.31 3.09 -15.64
CA VAL A 111 6.98 3.21 -16.27
C VAL A 111 6.19 1.92 -16.10
N ASP A 112 6.79 0.77 -16.40
CA ASP A 112 6.13 -0.54 -16.31
C ASP A 112 5.69 -0.85 -14.89
N GLN A 113 6.55 -0.62 -13.90
CA GLN A 113 6.22 -0.81 -12.49
C GLN A 113 5.11 0.12 -12.03
N THR A 114 5.15 1.39 -12.43
CA THR A 114 4.10 2.37 -12.10
C THR A 114 2.75 1.98 -12.70
N LEU A 115 2.74 1.50 -13.95
CA LEU A 115 1.53 1.02 -14.61
C LEU A 115 0.95 -0.23 -13.93
N LEU A 116 1.79 -1.19 -13.53
CA LEU A 116 1.35 -2.38 -12.79
C LEU A 116 0.71 -1.99 -11.45
N LEU A 117 1.32 -1.08 -10.71
CA LEU A 117 0.77 -0.59 -9.45
C LEU A 117 -0.54 0.18 -9.65
N HIS A 118 -0.66 1.00 -10.70
CA HIS A 118 -1.91 1.66 -11.06
C HIS A 118 -3.01 0.64 -11.42
N GLN A 119 -2.68 -0.38 -12.23
CA GLN A 119 -3.62 -1.45 -12.58
C GLN A 119 -4.11 -2.19 -11.32
N LEU A 120 -3.22 -2.42 -10.34
CA LEU A 120 -3.57 -3.06 -9.08
C LEU A 120 -4.52 -2.19 -8.23
N ILE A 121 -4.32 -0.88 -8.18
CA ILE A 121 -5.27 0.06 -7.55
C ILE A 121 -6.66 -0.05 -8.20
N VAL A 122 -6.71 -0.04 -9.53
CA VAL A 122 -7.97 -0.11 -10.27
C VAL A 122 -8.69 -1.44 -10.07
N VAL A 123 -7.97 -2.58 -10.10
CA VAL A 123 -8.61 -3.88 -9.89
C VAL A 123 -9.08 -4.08 -8.46
N THR A 124 -8.34 -3.61 -7.46
CA THR A 124 -8.78 -3.66 -6.05
C THR A 124 -9.97 -2.74 -5.77
N MET A 125 -10.06 -1.58 -6.46
CA MET A 125 -11.29 -0.78 -6.46
C MET A 125 -12.48 -1.58 -7.02
N LYS A 126 -12.29 -2.31 -8.12
CA LYS A 126 -13.34 -3.20 -8.66
C LYS A 126 -13.72 -4.32 -7.70
N CYS A 127 -12.77 -4.86 -6.91
CA CYS A 127 -13.08 -5.83 -5.86
C CYS A 127 -14.04 -5.28 -4.79
N LYS A 128 -13.99 -3.98 -4.49
CA LYS A 128 -14.98 -3.34 -3.59
C LYS A 128 -16.40 -3.38 -4.18
N GLN A 129 -16.54 -3.24 -5.48
CA GLN A 129 -17.81 -3.05 -6.17
C GLN A 129 -18.55 -4.34 -6.55
N THR A 130 -17.95 -5.52 -6.35
CA THR A 130 -18.51 -6.79 -6.82
C THR A 130 -18.23 -7.95 -5.85
N VAL A 131 -18.87 -9.08 -6.09
CA VAL A 131 -18.54 -10.39 -5.51
C VAL A 131 -17.95 -11.36 -6.55
N ASP A 132 -17.58 -10.85 -7.72
CA ASP A 132 -16.91 -11.62 -8.79
C ASP A 132 -15.44 -11.88 -8.39
N GLN A 133 -15.16 -13.13 -8.01
CA GLN A 133 -13.84 -13.57 -7.56
C GLN A 133 -12.75 -13.47 -8.64
N SER A 134 -13.11 -13.42 -9.91
CA SER A 134 -12.15 -13.26 -11.01
C SER A 134 -11.34 -11.96 -10.90
N ARG A 135 -11.87 -10.95 -10.20
CA ARG A 135 -11.17 -9.70 -9.90
C ARG A 135 -10.00 -9.91 -8.93
N CYS A 136 -10.18 -10.81 -7.95
CA CYS A 136 -9.09 -11.19 -7.04
C CYS A 136 -7.99 -11.98 -7.78
N ASP A 137 -8.37 -12.88 -8.68
CA ASP A 137 -7.40 -13.63 -9.49
C ASP A 137 -6.59 -12.70 -10.40
N ALA A 138 -7.25 -11.71 -11.01
CA ALA A 138 -6.59 -10.68 -11.79
C ALA A 138 -5.64 -9.82 -10.91
N ALA A 139 -6.05 -9.47 -9.68
CA ALA A 139 -5.22 -8.73 -8.75
C ALA A 139 -3.95 -9.52 -8.38
N LEU A 140 -4.08 -10.81 -8.02
CA LEU A 140 -2.92 -11.66 -7.71
C LEU A 140 -1.96 -11.78 -8.88
N LYS A 141 -2.46 -11.90 -10.11
CA LYS A 141 -1.62 -11.92 -11.31
C LYS A 141 -0.82 -10.62 -11.49
N ILE A 142 -1.45 -9.47 -11.21
CA ILE A 142 -0.76 -8.18 -11.28
C ILE A 142 0.30 -8.07 -10.18
N VAL A 143 0.01 -8.51 -8.94
CA VAL A 143 1.00 -8.58 -7.86
C VAL A 143 2.21 -9.43 -8.29
N GLN A 144 1.97 -10.61 -8.87
CA GLN A 144 3.05 -11.47 -9.35
C GLN A 144 3.88 -10.81 -10.45
N ASN A 145 3.25 -10.15 -11.43
CA ASN A 145 3.95 -9.42 -12.48
C ASN A 145 4.80 -8.28 -11.91
N PHE A 146 4.26 -7.53 -10.95
CA PHE A 146 5.01 -6.50 -10.25
C PHE A 146 6.19 -7.08 -9.48
N THR A 147 5.98 -8.16 -8.73
CA THR A 147 7.03 -8.87 -7.99
C THR A 147 8.18 -9.27 -8.90
N ASN A 148 7.89 -9.90 -10.04
CA ASN A 148 8.90 -10.34 -11.00
C ASN A 148 9.66 -9.16 -11.66
N SER A 149 9.02 -8.00 -11.81
CA SER A 149 9.67 -6.79 -12.34
C SER A 149 10.48 -6.04 -11.29
N TYR A 150 10.10 -6.16 -10.02
CA TYR A 150 10.66 -5.36 -8.93
C TYR A 150 11.84 -6.04 -8.25
N PHE A 151 11.71 -7.33 -7.91
CA PHE A 151 12.70 -8.10 -7.18
C PHE A 151 13.69 -8.82 -8.11
N ASP A 152 14.88 -9.06 -7.59
CA ASP A 152 15.82 -10.04 -8.09
C ASP A 152 15.52 -11.46 -7.54
N ASP A 153 16.30 -12.45 -7.94
CA ASP A 153 16.11 -13.84 -7.50
C ASP A 153 16.19 -14.00 -5.99
N HIS A 154 17.11 -13.27 -5.32
CA HIS A 154 17.23 -13.28 -3.86
C HIS A 154 15.98 -12.73 -3.19
N GLY A 155 15.42 -11.63 -3.67
CA GLY A 155 14.19 -11.04 -3.16
C GLY A 155 12.98 -11.97 -3.35
N ILE A 156 12.91 -12.66 -4.50
CA ILE A 156 11.88 -13.66 -4.78
C ILE A 156 11.98 -14.84 -3.81
N ASP A 157 13.18 -15.34 -3.52
CA ASP A 157 13.37 -16.44 -2.58
C ASP A 157 13.06 -16.02 -1.15
N HIS A 158 13.34 -14.77 -0.77
CA HIS A 158 12.90 -14.23 0.51
C HIS A 158 11.37 -14.19 0.63
N ILE A 159 10.63 -13.77 -0.40
CA ILE A 159 9.16 -13.82 -0.41
C ILE A 159 8.68 -15.27 -0.22
N LYS A 160 9.26 -16.23 -0.92
CA LYS A 160 8.92 -17.67 -0.76
C LYS A 160 9.17 -18.16 0.66
N SER A 161 10.23 -17.71 1.32
CA SER A 161 10.54 -18.10 2.70
C SER A 161 9.49 -17.56 3.69
N LEU A 162 9.04 -16.31 3.51
CA LEU A 162 7.99 -15.70 4.35
C LEU A 162 6.63 -16.41 4.22
N LYS A 163 6.34 -17.02 3.07
CA LYS A 163 5.08 -17.76 2.84
C LYS A 163 5.08 -19.17 3.47
N LYS A 164 6.22 -19.67 3.92
CA LYS A 164 6.35 -21.03 4.51
C LYS A 164 6.28 -21.04 6.03
N GLY A 165 6.43 -19.89 6.68
CA GLY A 165 6.33 -19.71 8.14
C GLY A 165 4.95 -19.31 8.55
#